data_f17b9b856749981e48c3838bd31310dc
#
_entry.id   f17b9b856749981e48c3838bd31310dc
#
_cell.length_a   1.000
_cell.length_b   1.000
_cell.length_c   1.000
_cell.angle_alpha   90.00
_cell.angle_beta   90.00
_cell.angle_gamma   90.00
#
_symmetry.space_group_name_H-M   'P 1'
#
loop_
_entity.id
_entity.type
_entity.pdbx_description
1 polymer ?
#
loop_
_entity_poly.entity_id
_entity_poly.type
_entity_poly.pdbx_seq_one_letter_code
_entity_poly.pdbx_strand_id
1 'polypeptide(L)'
;MGETRMSLHTKYYTLKITHKKLSVSYFRLVFQYLFNRHGGLQIVLGNHNINLRFSDSFALAKLLEQGWNILSSSEDHITLKSQDNVVITCRTKIGFDFGHLNEIYLDKSYGSEFSGMNIIDIGMSNADSSIYFIKHGAKYVIGLEPDNQTFDLAVKNITDSKVEDKILPLRKALSDVDGSIELTIYDHNPNANSVDEKNMVGLNDTKHIETVESTTLKDIINKFRGEQIGILKMDCEGCEYSVLANLDHDYYSKIDSIIMEYHNGLKNLPEKLKSKGFNLEIKGSEDAMGYIKAKKGNNF
;
A
#
# COMPACT_ATOMS: atom_id res chain seq x y z
N MET A 1 -15.96 -0.51 -3.54
CA MET A 1 -15.82 -1.27 -2.27
C MET A 1 -17.19 -1.58 -1.70
N GLY A 2 -17.62 -2.85 -1.72
CA GLY A 2 -18.81 -3.28 -0.98
C GLY A 2 -18.52 -3.12 0.50
N GLU A 3 -19.24 -2.23 1.19
CA GLU A 3 -19.18 -2.12 2.66
C GLU A 3 -19.51 -3.50 3.24
N THR A 4 -18.49 -4.23 3.67
CA THR A 4 -18.71 -5.39 4.54
C THR A 4 -19.39 -4.85 5.80
N ARG A 5 -20.69 -5.15 5.98
CA ARG A 5 -21.46 -4.67 7.12
C ARG A 5 -20.82 -5.20 8.40
N MET A 6 -20.00 -4.35 9.03
CA MET A 6 -19.42 -4.66 10.34
C MET A 6 -20.54 -5.02 11.31
N SER A 7 -20.32 -6.05 12.12
CA SER A 7 -21.25 -6.43 13.18
C SER A 7 -21.45 -5.28 14.18
N LEU A 8 -22.58 -5.25 14.87
CA LEU A 8 -22.83 -4.25 15.93
C LEU A 8 -21.76 -4.28 17.02
N HIS A 9 -21.25 -5.47 17.34
CA HIS A 9 -20.17 -5.66 18.31
C HIS A 9 -18.87 -5.00 17.83
N THR A 10 -18.48 -5.22 16.57
CA THR A 10 -17.29 -4.60 15.96
C THR A 10 -17.38 -3.08 15.94
N LYS A 11 -18.56 -2.55 15.62
CA LYS A 11 -18.82 -1.10 15.61
C LYS A 11 -18.65 -0.48 17.00
N TYR A 12 -19.29 -1.09 18.00
CA TYR A 12 -19.18 -0.65 19.39
C TYR A 12 -17.72 -0.70 19.88
N TYR A 13 -17.02 -1.79 19.62
CA TYR A 13 -15.62 -1.95 19.99
C TYR A 13 -14.73 -0.88 19.35
N THR A 14 -14.89 -0.60 18.07
CA THR A 14 -14.14 0.43 17.35
C THR A 14 -14.35 1.82 17.95
N LEU A 15 -15.60 2.22 18.21
CA LEU A 15 -15.91 3.49 18.86
C LEU A 15 -15.31 3.61 20.26
N LYS A 16 -15.34 2.52 21.04
CA LYS A 16 -14.78 2.48 22.39
C LYS A 16 -13.26 2.63 22.39
N ILE A 17 -12.56 1.95 21.49
CA ILE A 17 -11.10 2.09 21.34
C ILE A 17 -10.74 3.52 20.95
N THR A 18 -11.43 4.08 19.96
CA THR A 18 -11.17 5.44 19.47
C THR A 18 -11.36 6.46 20.57
N HIS A 19 -12.46 6.34 21.34
CA HIS A 19 -12.67 7.16 22.54
C HIS A 19 -11.49 7.09 23.51
N LYS A 20 -11.07 5.86 23.87
CA LYS A 20 -10.01 5.64 24.85
C LYS A 20 -8.64 6.09 24.37
N LYS A 21 -8.28 5.80 23.11
CA LYS A 21 -6.93 6.02 22.57
C LYS A 21 -6.70 7.44 22.08
N LEU A 22 -7.74 8.08 21.56
CA LEU A 22 -7.63 9.43 21.02
C LEU A 22 -8.25 10.52 21.91
N SER A 23 -8.73 10.15 23.11
CA SER A 23 -9.36 11.06 24.08
C SER A 23 -10.53 11.88 23.50
N VAL A 24 -11.22 11.34 22.51
CA VAL A 24 -12.37 11.99 21.86
C VAL A 24 -13.66 11.59 22.58
N SER A 25 -14.57 12.56 22.80
CA SER A 25 -15.86 12.27 23.43
C SER A 25 -16.60 11.12 22.74
N TYR A 26 -17.04 10.12 23.50
CA TYR A 26 -17.80 8.98 22.98
C TYR A 26 -19.10 9.43 22.30
N PHE A 27 -19.78 10.42 22.86
CA PHE A 27 -20.97 11.02 22.26
C PHE A 27 -20.70 11.64 20.88
N ARG A 28 -19.58 12.35 20.74
CA ARG A 28 -19.16 12.93 19.47
C ARG A 28 -18.88 11.85 18.44
N LEU A 29 -18.21 10.77 18.83
CA LEU A 29 -17.92 9.64 17.95
C LEU A 29 -19.20 8.95 17.47
N VAL A 30 -20.14 8.70 18.37
CA VAL A 30 -21.43 8.09 18.03
C VAL A 30 -22.24 9.00 17.10
N PHE A 31 -22.33 10.28 17.42
CA PHE A 31 -23.03 11.27 16.56
C PHE A 31 -22.42 11.32 15.16
N GLN A 32 -21.12 11.43 15.08
CA GLN A 32 -20.40 11.48 13.80
C GLN A 32 -20.56 10.18 13.01
N TYR A 33 -20.50 9.03 13.69
CA TYR A 33 -20.74 7.73 13.06
C TYR A 33 -22.16 7.63 12.44
N LEU A 34 -23.16 8.16 13.13
CA LEU A 34 -24.55 8.07 12.67
C LEU A 34 -24.89 9.07 11.56
N PHE A 35 -24.35 10.29 11.64
CA PHE A 35 -24.80 11.43 10.82
C PHE A 35 -23.75 12.03 9.90
N ASN A 36 -22.46 11.79 10.12
CA ASN A 36 -21.37 12.40 9.34
C ASN A 36 -20.13 11.50 9.22
N ARG A 37 -20.29 10.27 8.73
CA ARG A 37 -19.19 9.30 8.59
C ARG A 37 -18.05 9.72 7.68
N HIS A 38 -18.34 10.56 6.70
CA HIS A 38 -17.38 11.06 5.72
C HIS A 38 -16.69 12.37 6.16
N GLY A 39 -17.08 12.92 7.32
CA GLY A 39 -16.48 14.13 7.84
C GLY A 39 -15.15 13.89 8.57
N GLY A 40 -14.44 15.00 8.83
CA GLY A 40 -13.21 14.98 9.63
C GLY A 40 -13.50 14.86 11.13
N LEU A 41 -12.64 14.16 11.85
CA LEU A 41 -12.59 14.13 13.29
C LEU A 41 -11.39 14.93 13.79
N GLN A 42 -11.69 16.01 14.52
CA GLN A 42 -10.63 16.82 15.12
C GLN A 42 -10.17 16.17 16.41
N ILE A 43 -8.88 15.88 16.48
CA ILE A 43 -8.19 15.34 17.66
C ILE A 43 -7.08 16.27 18.09
N VAL A 44 -6.70 16.19 19.37
CA VAL A 44 -5.57 16.94 19.91
C VAL A 44 -4.47 15.96 20.28
N LEU A 45 -3.30 16.12 19.67
CA LEU A 45 -2.10 15.34 19.97
C LEU A 45 -0.97 16.28 20.34
N GLY A 46 -0.55 16.29 21.61
CA GLY A 46 0.39 17.29 22.10
C GLY A 46 -0.18 18.70 21.94
N ASN A 47 0.54 19.57 21.22
CA ASN A 47 0.13 20.96 20.95
C ASN A 47 -0.57 21.12 19.59
N HIS A 48 -0.85 20.05 18.86
CA HIS A 48 -1.42 20.11 17.51
C HIS A 48 -2.89 19.70 17.49
N ASN A 49 -3.69 20.53 16.82
CA ASN A 49 -5.05 20.16 16.42
C ASN A 49 -4.97 19.48 15.04
N ILE A 50 -5.29 18.19 14.99
CA ILE A 50 -5.21 17.39 13.78
C ILE A 50 -6.62 17.04 13.34
N ASN A 51 -6.90 17.24 12.06
CA ASN A 51 -8.16 16.82 11.46
C ASN A 51 -7.94 15.53 10.67
N LEU A 52 -8.38 14.40 11.24
CA LEU A 52 -8.33 13.10 10.58
C LEU A 52 -9.67 12.79 9.92
N ARG A 53 -9.64 12.08 8.79
CA ARG A 53 -10.86 11.42 8.33
C ARG A 53 -11.37 10.49 9.41
N PHE A 54 -12.68 10.31 9.47
CA PHE A 54 -13.28 9.49 10.51
C PHE A 54 -12.78 8.03 10.46
N SER A 55 -12.60 7.47 9.25
CA SER A 55 -11.98 6.17 9.04
C SER A 55 -10.55 6.08 9.57
N ASP A 56 -9.73 7.10 9.33
CA ASP A 56 -8.33 7.14 9.76
C ASP A 56 -8.20 7.21 11.28
N SER A 57 -9.12 7.89 11.94
CA SER A 57 -9.16 7.91 13.41
C SER A 57 -9.37 6.50 14.00
N PHE A 58 -10.19 5.66 13.34
CA PHE A 58 -10.37 4.28 13.73
C PHE A 58 -9.14 3.43 13.46
N ALA A 59 -8.53 3.63 12.28
CA ALA A 59 -7.31 2.92 11.90
C ALA A 59 -6.17 3.25 12.86
N LEU A 60 -5.96 4.54 13.17
CA LEU A 60 -4.98 4.98 14.17
C LEU A 60 -5.26 4.38 15.54
N ALA A 61 -6.52 4.42 16.02
CA ALA A 61 -6.87 3.87 17.31
C ALA A 61 -6.58 2.36 17.42
N LYS A 62 -6.80 1.58 16.36
CA LYS A 62 -6.43 0.16 16.30
C LYS A 62 -4.92 -0.04 16.41
N LEU A 63 -4.12 0.73 15.65
CA LEU A 63 -2.66 0.68 15.74
C LEU A 63 -2.18 0.94 17.18
N LEU A 64 -2.71 1.99 17.81
CA LEU A 64 -2.38 2.32 19.21
C LEU A 64 -2.82 1.22 20.19
N GLU A 65 -3.93 0.53 19.93
CA GLU A 65 -4.36 -0.61 20.76
C GLU A 65 -3.41 -1.80 20.62
N GLN A 66 -2.82 -2.00 19.42
CA GLN A 66 -1.84 -3.05 19.15
C GLN A 66 -0.39 -2.66 19.51
N GLY A 67 -0.23 -1.60 20.31
CA GLY A 67 1.07 -1.23 20.89
C GLY A 67 1.92 -0.30 20.06
N TRP A 68 1.37 0.25 18.96
CA TRP A 68 2.04 1.38 18.31
C TRP A 68 1.97 2.63 19.19
N ASN A 69 2.96 3.49 19.07
CA ASN A 69 3.06 4.73 19.82
C ASN A 69 3.22 5.91 18.87
N ILE A 70 2.66 7.06 19.23
CA ILE A 70 2.87 8.31 18.52
C ILE A 70 4.21 8.88 18.99
N LEU A 71 5.18 9.05 18.08
CA LEU A 71 6.46 9.69 18.36
C LEU A 71 6.38 11.20 18.21
N SER A 72 5.72 11.65 17.16
CA SER A 72 5.56 13.08 16.88
C SER A 72 4.29 13.29 16.04
N SER A 73 3.82 14.53 16.03
CA SER A 73 2.70 14.95 15.21
C SER A 73 2.90 16.38 14.73
N SER A 74 2.36 16.67 13.56
CA SER A 74 2.20 18.00 12.98
C SER A 74 0.77 18.14 12.46
N GLU A 75 0.45 19.26 11.83
CA GLU A 75 -0.87 19.43 11.22
C GLU A 75 -1.16 18.40 10.12
N ASP A 76 -0.12 18.01 9.35
CA ASP A 76 -0.24 17.20 8.15
C ASP A 76 0.27 15.77 8.31
N HIS A 77 0.96 15.45 9.40
CA HIS A 77 1.61 14.15 9.60
C HIS A 77 1.54 13.68 11.04
N ILE A 78 1.47 12.36 11.20
CA ILE A 78 1.67 11.66 12.47
C ILE A 78 2.75 10.61 12.25
N THR A 79 3.82 10.64 13.05
CA THR A 79 4.86 9.61 13.05
C THR A 79 4.54 8.58 14.12
N LEU A 80 4.42 7.34 13.70
CA LEU A 80 4.13 6.18 14.54
C LEU A 80 5.35 5.30 14.70
N LYS A 81 5.44 4.63 15.85
CA LYS A 81 6.47 3.62 16.11
C LYS A 81 5.84 2.34 16.65
N SER A 82 6.16 1.20 16.03
CA SER A 82 5.78 -0.13 16.52
C SER A 82 6.73 -0.61 17.64
N GLN A 83 6.36 -1.73 18.27
CA GLN A 83 7.21 -2.42 19.25
C GLN A 83 8.49 -2.97 18.61
N ASP A 84 8.44 -3.36 17.33
CA ASP A 84 9.57 -3.88 16.56
C ASP A 84 10.46 -2.78 15.93
N ASN A 85 10.33 -1.54 16.42
CA ASN A 85 11.06 -0.38 15.94
C ASN A 85 10.84 -0.03 14.46
N VAL A 86 9.67 -0.35 13.91
CA VAL A 86 9.20 0.25 12.66
C VAL A 86 8.77 1.68 12.95
N VAL A 87 9.26 2.63 12.16
CA VAL A 87 8.89 4.05 12.29
C VAL A 87 8.28 4.52 10.98
N ILE A 88 7.01 4.88 10.99
CA ILE A 88 6.27 5.34 9.81
C ILE A 88 5.63 6.69 10.08
N THR A 89 5.92 7.63 9.22
CA THR A 89 5.22 8.92 9.14
C THR A 89 4.05 8.77 8.18
N CYS A 90 2.85 9.03 8.68
CA CYS A 90 1.59 8.94 7.95
C CYS A 90 1.04 10.33 7.67
N ARG A 91 0.47 10.53 6.49
CA ARG A 91 -0.26 11.75 6.11
C ARG A 91 -1.63 11.78 6.79
N THR A 92 -2.08 12.95 7.21
CA THR A 92 -3.36 13.10 7.93
C THR A 92 -4.50 13.62 7.06
N LYS A 93 -4.17 14.33 5.97
CA LYS A 93 -5.14 15.02 5.11
C LYS A 93 -5.41 14.28 3.81
N ILE A 94 -4.42 13.53 3.31
CA ILE A 94 -4.45 12.86 2.00
C ILE A 94 -4.00 11.40 2.13
N GLY A 95 -4.31 10.57 1.13
CA GLY A 95 -3.91 9.15 1.12
C GLY A 95 -4.71 8.27 2.08
N PHE A 96 -4.30 7.02 2.26
CA PHE A 96 -4.93 6.01 3.13
C PHE A 96 -3.92 5.36 4.09
N ASP A 97 -2.87 6.07 4.46
CA ASP A 97 -1.70 5.53 5.16
C ASP A 97 -2.06 4.73 6.42
N PHE A 98 -2.98 5.22 7.28
CA PHE A 98 -3.41 4.49 8.48
C PHE A 98 -4.17 3.21 8.16
N GLY A 99 -4.94 3.21 7.07
CA GLY A 99 -5.66 2.04 6.57
C GLY A 99 -4.68 0.97 6.10
N HIS A 100 -3.70 1.34 5.29
CA HIS A 100 -2.66 0.45 4.79
C HIS A 100 -1.82 -0.14 5.93
N LEU A 101 -1.44 0.65 6.94
CA LEU A 101 -0.75 0.11 8.10
C LEU A 101 -1.58 -0.95 8.84
N ASN A 102 -2.90 -0.78 8.98
CA ASN A 102 -3.75 -1.82 9.56
C ASN A 102 -3.75 -3.07 8.70
N GLU A 103 -3.95 -2.92 7.39
CA GLU A 103 -3.99 -4.04 6.46
C GLU A 103 -2.68 -4.83 6.44
N ILE A 104 -1.55 -4.13 6.40
CA ILE A 104 -0.23 -4.73 6.29
C ILE A 104 0.24 -5.29 7.62
N TYR A 105 0.18 -4.51 8.70
CA TYR A 105 0.79 -4.88 9.98
C TYR A 105 -0.15 -5.61 10.94
N LEU A 106 -1.47 -5.36 10.86
CA LEU A 106 -2.42 -6.02 11.76
C LEU A 106 -3.09 -7.21 11.07
N ASP A 107 -3.61 -7.02 9.85
CA ASP A 107 -4.32 -8.07 9.12
C ASP A 107 -3.35 -8.98 8.33
N LYS A 108 -2.08 -8.57 8.18
CA LYS A 108 -1.00 -9.32 7.52
C LYS A 108 -1.39 -9.75 6.10
N SER A 109 -1.94 -8.83 5.32
CA SER A 109 -2.48 -9.09 3.97
C SER A 109 -1.48 -9.75 3.03
N TYR A 110 -0.19 -9.41 3.16
CA TYR A 110 0.89 -10.00 2.37
C TYR A 110 1.47 -11.29 2.96
N GLY A 111 1.02 -11.74 4.14
CA GLY A 111 1.65 -12.81 4.91
C GLY A 111 2.60 -12.28 5.97
N SER A 112 3.36 -13.17 6.62
CA SER A 112 4.19 -12.80 7.78
C SER A 112 5.59 -13.39 7.78
N GLU A 113 6.01 -14.09 6.73
CA GLU A 113 7.31 -14.74 6.66
C GLU A 113 7.94 -14.59 5.29
N PHE A 114 9.08 -13.89 5.23
CA PHE A 114 9.79 -13.57 3.99
C PHE A 114 11.28 -13.92 4.09
N SER A 115 11.64 -14.86 4.96
CA SER A 115 13.03 -15.15 5.33
C SER A 115 13.91 -15.42 4.11
N GLY A 116 14.93 -14.59 3.91
CA GLY A 116 15.91 -14.68 2.83
C GLY A 116 15.41 -14.31 1.44
N MET A 117 14.16 -13.86 1.28
CA MET A 117 13.58 -13.53 -0.02
C MET A 117 14.08 -12.19 -0.54
N ASN A 118 14.34 -12.12 -1.85
CA ASN A 118 14.41 -10.87 -2.59
C ASN A 118 12.99 -10.49 -3.02
N ILE A 119 12.62 -9.24 -2.87
CA ILE A 119 11.27 -8.74 -3.15
C ILE A 119 11.32 -7.54 -4.09
N ILE A 120 10.39 -7.50 -5.03
CA ILE A 120 10.08 -6.31 -5.84
C ILE A 120 8.75 -5.77 -5.36
N ASP A 121 8.72 -4.49 -4.97
CA ASP A 121 7.54 -3.80 -4.44
C ASP A 121 7.16 -2.65 -5.36
N ILE A 122 6.20 -2.90 -6.26
CA ILE A 122 5.71 -1.90 -7.21
C ILE A 122 4.54 -1.15 -6.58
N GLY A 123 4.64 0.19 -6.58
CA GLY A 123 3.74 1.05 -5.83
C GLY A 123 4.03 0.91 -4.33
N MET A 124 5.28 1.17 -3.92
CA MET A 124 5.65 1.07 -2.50
C MET A 124 5.06 2.21 -1.65
N SER A 125 4.44 3.21 -2.27
CA SER A 125 3.87 4.38 -1.59
C SER A 125 4.85 4.98 -0.58
N ASN A 126 4.45 5.18 0.68
CA ASN A 126 5.31 5.68 1.75
C ASN A 126 6.28 4.62 2.34
N ALA A 127 6.53 3.52 1.62
CA ALA A 127 7.37 2.37 1.94
C ALA A 127 6.90 1.51 3.13
N ASP A 128 5.64 1.57 3.51
CA ASP A 128 5.09 0.76 4.59
C ASP A 128 5.20 -0.74 4.31
N SER A 129 4.88 -1.20 3.09
CA SER A 129 5.04 -2.57 2.61
C SER A 129 6.51 -3.00 2.53
N SER A 130 7.36 -2.19 1.93
CA SER A 130 8.79 -2.48 1.79
C SER A 130 9.47 -2.67 3.16
N ILE A 131 9.18 -1.78 4.11
CA ILE A 131 9.68 -1.89 5.48
C ILE A 131 9.12 -3.13 6.18
N TYR A 132 7.82 -3.43 5.99
CA TYR A 132 7.20 -4.63 6.51
C TYR A 132 7.91 -5.89 6.06
N PHE A 133 8.19 -6.04 4.77
CA PHE A 133 8.91 -7.19 4.22
C PHE A 133 10.28 -7.37 4.88
N ILE A 134 11.07 -6.30 5.00
CA ILE A 134 12.40 -6.37 5.64
C ILE A 134 12.30 -6.76 7.12
N LYS A 135 11.36 -6.17 7.86
CA LYS A 135 11.19 -6.48 9.29
C LYS A 135 10.68 -7.90 9.54
N HIS A 136 10.11 -8.55 8.52
CA HIS A 136 9.67 -9.94 8.56
C HIS A 136 10.60 -10.90 7.80
N GLY A 137 11.88 -10.51 7.63
CA GLY A 137 12.95 -11.40 7.22
C GLY A 137 13.37 -11.35 5.76
N ALA A 138 12.79 -10.49 4.93
CA ALA A 138 13.25 -10.33 3.54
C ALA A 138 14.75 -9.97 3.50
N LYS A 139 15.46 -10.52 2.52
CA LYS A 139 16.89 -10.27 2.30
C LYS A 139 17.10 -8.85 1.75
N TYR A 140 16.35 -8.51 0.72
CA TYR A 140 16.47 -7.25 0.01
C TYR A 140 15.16 -6.88 -0.69
N VAL A 141 14.84 -5.60 -0.75
CA VAL A 141 13.67 -5.06 -1.46
C VAL A 141 14.12 -4.02 -2.48
N ILE A 142 13.58 -4.07 -3.70
CA ILE A 142 13.60 -2.95 -4.63
C ILE A 142 12.17 -2.42 -4.71
N GLY A 143 11.96 -1.18 -4.25
CA GLY A 143 10.67 -0.51 -4.21
C GLY A 143 10.57 0.61 -5.25
N LEU A 144 9.43 0.69 -5.95
CA LEU A 144 9.16 1.73 -6.94
C LEU A 144 8.00 2.61 -6.49
N GLU A 145 8.21 3.93 -6.56
CA GLU A 145 7.19 4.96 -6.34
C GLU A 145 7.49 6.17 -7.22
N PRO A 146 6.63 6.49 -8.20
CA PRO A 146 6.91 7.58 -9.14
C PRO A 146 6.63 8.99 -8.60
N ASP A 147 5.67 9.15 -7.68
CA ASP A 147 5.31 10.46 -7.13
C ASP A 147 6.39 11.04 -6.24
N ASN A 148 6.78 12.29 -6.49
CA ASN A 148 7.86 12.93 -5.78
C ASN A 148 7.64 13.03 -4.27
N GLN A 149 6.46 13.50 -3.86
CA GLN A 149 6.17 13.75 -2.45
C GLN A 149 6.04 12.45 -1.67
N THR A 150 5.39 11.46 -2.28
CA THR A 150 5.24 10.13 -1.70
C THR A 150 6.58 9.40 -1.62
N PHE A 151 7.43 9.53 -2.65
CA PHE A 151 8.77 8.97 -2.66
C PHE A 151 9.67 9.57 -1.56
N ASP A 152 9.64 10.90 -1.38
CA ASP A 152 10.42 11.57 -0.32
C ASP A 152 9.97 11.09 1.06
N LEU A 153 8.67 10.88 1.26
CA LEU A 153 8.13 10.30 2.48
C LEU A 153 8.58 8.84 2.66
N ALA A 154 8.62 8.05 1.58
CA ALA A 154 9.14 6.69 1.61
C ALA A 154 10.60 6.64 2.04
N VAL A 155 11.47 7.47 1.46
CA VAL A 155 12.90 7.55 1.83
C VAL A 155 13.07 7.93 3.30
N LYS A 156 12.27 8.89 3.79
CA LYS A 156 12.24 9.26 5.21
C LYS A 156 11.87 8.06 6.09
N ASN A 157 10.81 7.34 5.76
CA ASN A 157 10.33 6.19 6.55
C ASN A 157 11.34 5.03 6.56
N ILE A 158 12.00 4.77 5.43
CA ILE A 158 13.08 3.78 5.30
C ILE A 158 14.23 4.13 6.25
N THR A 159 14.69 5.40 6.25
CA THR A 159 15.77 5.89 7.10
C THR A 159 15.37 5.84 8.58
N ASP A 160 14.19 6.34 8.94
CA ASP A 160 13.70 6.33 10.32
C ASP A 160 13.52 4.91 10.89
N SER A 161 13.18 3.95 10.02
CA SER A 161 13.08 2.52 10.37
C SER A 161 14.41 1.77 10.36
N LYS A 162 15.52 2.43 9.96
CA LYS A 162 16.90 1.91 9.91
C LYS A 162 16.98 0.63 9.05
N VAL A 163 16.53 0.72 7.81
CA VAL A 163 16.55 -0.38 6.83
C VAL A 163 17.06 0.06 5.44
N GLU A 164 17.74 1.20 5.37
CA GLU A 164 18.27 1.79 4.15
C GLU A 164 19.33 0.93 3.45
N ASP A 165 19.98 0.04 4.16
CA ASP A 165 20.94 -0.92 3.61
C ASP A 165 20.27 -2.12 2.90
N LYS A 166 18.96 -2.31 3.12
CA LYS A 166 18.18 -3.45 2.61
C LYS A 166 17.06 -3.07 1.65
N ILE A 167 16.77 -1.79 1.49
CA ILE A 167 15.77 -1.30 0.55
C ILE A 167 16.42 -0.34 -0.43
N LEU A 168 16.27 -0.64 -1.73
CA LEU A 168 16.60 0.29 -2.81
C LEU A 168 15.31 0.97 -3.30
N PRO A 169 15.03 2.20 -2.86
CA PRO A 169 13.91 2.95 -3.38
C PRO A 169 14.28 3.53 -4.75
N LEU A 170 13.37 3.43 -5.72
CA LEU A 170 13.51 3.98 -7.06
C LEU A 170 12.34 4.91 -7.35
N ARG A 171 12.63 6.19 -7.65
CA ARG A 171 11.61 7.15 -8.09
C ARG A 171 11.29 6.94 -9.56
N LYS A 172 10.57 5.86 -9.85
CA LYS A 172 10.21 5.45 -11.20
C LYS A 172 8.83 4.79 -11.21
N ALA A 173 8.10 5.01 -12.29
CA ALA A 173 6.93 4.21 -12.60
C ALA A 173 7.35 2.89 -13.26
N LEU A 174 6.59 1.82 -13.02
CA LEU A 174 6.74 0.60 -13.80
C LEU A 174 5.94 0.72 -15.10
N SER A 175 6.59 0.39 -16.22
CA SER A 175 5.99 0.45 -17.55
C SER A 175 6.54 -0.69 -18.42
N ASP A 176 5.99 -0.87 -19.60
CA ASP A 176 6.53 -1.76 -20.63
C ASP A 176 7.68 -1.13 -21.43
N VAL A 177 7.95 0.17 -21.20
CA VAL A 177 9.07 0.92 -21.83
C VAL A 177 9.92 1.61 -20.76
N ASP A 178 11.24 1.62 -20.99
CA ASP A 178 12.16 2.47 -20.21
C ASP A 178 12.19 3.88 -20.81
N GLY A 179 12.25 4.90 -19.96
CA GLY A 179 12.28 6.30 -20.40
C GLY A 179 11.41 7.21 -19.54
N SER A 180 10.37 7.78 -20.12
CA SER A 180 9.44 8.68 -19.42
C SER A 180 8.00 8.40 -19.84
N ILE A 181 7.09 8.51 -18.89
CA ILE A 181 5.65 8.36 -19.12
C ILE A 181 4.87 9.48 -18.42
N GLU A 182 3.64 9.68 -18.84
CA GLU A 182 2.70 10.56 -18.16
C GLU A 182 2.04 9.83 -16.99
N LEU A 183 2.05 10.46 -15.83
CA LEU A 183 1.40 10.00 -14.62
C LEU A 183 0.30 10.99 -14.25
N THR A 184 -0.93 10.52 -14.08
CA THR A 184 -2.02 11.32 -13.53
C THR A 184 -1.90 11.34 -12.01
N ILE A 185 -1.71 12.53 -11.46
CA ILE A 185 -1.60 12.79 -10.02
C ILE A 185 -2.96 13.27 -9.50
N TYR A 186 -3.45 12.66 -8.44
CA TYR A 186 -4.67 13.06 -7.73
C TYR A 186 -4.31 13.79 -6.45
N ASP A 187 -4.67 15.10 -6.37
CA ASP A 187 -4.19 16.02 -5.34
C ASP A 187 -4.57 15.60 -3.90
N HIS A 188 -5.72 14.92 -3.73
CA HIS A 188 -6.20 14.48 -2.41
C HIS A 188 -6.09 12.97 -2.20
N ASN A 189 -5.74 12.21 -3.24
CA ASN A 189 -5.62 10.76 -3.15
C ASN A 189 -4.38 10.24 -3.90
N PRO A 190 -3.16 10.49 -3.40
CA PRO A 190 -1.92 10.06 -4.05
C PRO A 190 -1.80 8.53 -4.19
N ASN A 191 -2.57 7.75 -3.44
CA ASN A 191 -2.63 6.30 -3.59
C ASN A 191 -3.37 5.85 -4.86
N ALA A 192 -4.05 6.77 -5.54
CA ALA A 192 -4.75 6.53 -6.81
C ALA A 192 -4.00 7.09 -8.02
N ASN A 193 -2.74 7.54 -7.86
CA ASN A 193 -1.93 8.03 -8.97
C ASN A 193 -1.74 6.93 -10.01
N SER A 194 -2.10 7.19 -11.28
CA SER A 194 -2.23 6.16 -12.30
C SER A 194 -1.56 6.55 -13.62
N VAL A 195 -1.02 5.56 -14.28
CA VAL A 195 -0.52 5.66 -15.67
C VAL A 195 -1.64 5.46 -16.71
N ASP A 196 -2.83 5.05 -16.30
CA ASP A 196 -4.00 4.83 -17.17
C ASP A 196 -5.21 5.61 -16.65
N GLU A 197 -5.47 6.79 -17.24
CA GLU A 197 -6.60 7.66 -16.87
C GLU A 197 -7.98 6.99 -16.96
N LYS A 198 -8.14 5.96 -17.79
CA LYS A 198 -9.44 5.31 -18.01
C LYS A 198 -9.92 4.50 -16.79
N ASN A 199 -9.05 4.29 -15.84
CA ASN A 199 -9.23 3.33 -14.78
C ASN A 199 -9.86 3.89 -13.51
N MET A 200 -9.97 5.23 -13.39
CA MET A 200 -10.42 5.90 -12.17
C MET A 200 -11.80 6.53 -12.33
N VAL A 201 -12.77 5.71 -12.72
CA VAL A 201 -14.18 6.14 -12.81
C VAL A 201 -14.73 6.41 -11.40
N GLY A 202 -15.05 7.67 -11.11
CA GLY A 202 -15.79 8.07 -9.89
C GLY A 202 -15.01 8.89 -8.85
N LEU A 203 -13.75 9.25 -9.08
CA LEU A 203 -13.04 10.18 -8.22
C LEU A 203 -13.36 11.63 -8.65
N ASN A 204 -14.12 12.34 -7.81
CA ASN A 204 -14.27 13.82 -7.90
C ASN A 204 -13.05 14.47 -7.22
N ASP A 205 -11.86 14.22 -7.73
CA ASP A 205 -10.63 14.81 -7.23
C ASP A 205 -10.04 15.77 -8.27
N THR A 206 -9.35 16.80 -7.82
CA THR A 206 -8.51 17.62 -8.70
C THR A 206 -7.30 16.79 -9.10
N LYS A 207 -6.94 16.87 -10.39
CA LYS A 207 -5.83 16.10 -10.94
C LYS A 207 -5.02 16.92 -11.92
N HIS A 208 -3.76 16.58 -12.04
CA HIS A 208 -2.85 17.09 -13.06
C HIS A 208 -1.96 15.96 -13.60
N ILE A 209 -1.28 16.24 -14.70
CA ILE A 209 -0.39 15.26 -15.34
C ILE A 209 1.06 15.68 -15.10
N GLU A 210 1.87 14.73 -14.66
CA GLU A 210 3.32 14.87 -14.53
C GLU A 210 4.04 13.89 -15.43
N THR A 211 5.17 14.31 -16.00
CA THR A 211 6.10 13.41 -16.68
C THR A 211 7.05 12.82 -15.65
N VAL A 212 7.03 11.50 -15.52
CA VAL A 212 7.89 10.75 -14.58
C VAL A 212 8.79 9.78 -15.31
N GLU A 213 9.95 9.46 -14.73
CA GLU A 213 10.80 8.40 -15.24
C GLU A 213 10.09 7.04 -15.13
N SER A 214 10.28 6.19 -16.14
CA SER A 214 9.79 4.82 -16.14
C SER A 214 10.93 3.81 -16.25
N THR A 215 10.62 2.57 -15.91
CA THR A 215 11.53 1.42 -16.05
C THR A 215 10.74 0.16 -16.31
N THR A 216 11.37 -0.86 -16.86
CA THR A 216 10.73 -2.14 -17.14
C THR A 216 10.91 -3.14 -15.99
N LEU A 217 9.98 -4.09 -15.87
CA LEU A 217 10.13 -5.18 -14.90
C LEU A 217 11.38 -6.02 -15.17
N LYS A 218 11.78 -6.16 -16.45
CA LYS A 218 13.03 -6.84 -16.85
C LYS A 218 14.25 -6.16 -16.23
N ASP A 219 14.31 -4.83 -16.28
CA ASP A 219 15.45 -4.08 -15.75
C ASP A 219 15.53 -4.19 -14.23
N ILE A 220 14.38 -4.20 -13.55
CA ILE A 220 14.33 -4.39 -12.10
C ILE A 220 14.79 -5.79 -11.72
N ILE A 221 14.29 -6.84 -12.39
CA ILE A 221 14.70 -8.23 -12.13
C ILE A 221 16.21 -8.40 -12.37
N ASN A 222 16.76 -7.78 -13.41
CA ASN A 222 18.19 -7.86 -13.73
C ASN A 222 19.08 -7.22 -12.65
N LYS A 223 18.58 -6.26 -11.86
CA LYS A 223 19.32 -5.69 -10.71
C LYS A 223 19.66 -6.73 -9.64
N PHE A 224 18.88 -7.80 -9.53
CA PHE A 224 19.17 -8.92 -8.63
C PHE A 224 20.24 -9.88 -9.15
N ARG A 225 20.87 -9.60 -10.32
CA ARG A 225 22.02 -10.32 -10.88
C ARG A 225 21.82 -11.83 -11.01
N GLY A 226 20.62 -12.27 -11.33
CA GLY A 226 20.26 -13.67 -11.53
C GLY A 226 19.75 -14.38 -10.25
N GLU A 227 19.70 -13.71 -9.11
CA GLU A 227 19.04 -14.26 -7.92
C GLU A 227 17.52 -14.36 -8.14
N GLN A 228 16.91 -15.32 -7.45
CA GLN A 228 15.46 -15.56 -7.48
C GLN A 228 14.71 -14.43 -6.77
N ILE A 229 13.54 -14.07 -7.30
CA ILE A 229 12.59 -13.15 -6.71
C ILE A 229 11.54 -13.96 -5.96
N GLY A 230 11.56 -13.89 -4.64
CA GLY A 230 10.58 -14.59 -3.80
C GLY A 230 9.18 -14.03 -3.98
N ILE A 231 9.05 -12.69 -4.03
CA ILE A 231 7.77 -12.02 -4.23
C ILE A 231 7.92 -10.84 -5.19
N LEU A 232 7.01 -10.78 -6.17
CA LEU A 232 6.66 -9.57 -6.91
C LEU A 232 5.32 -9.04 -6.36
N LYS A 233 5.34 -7.94 -5.59
CA LYS A 233 4.13 -7.21 -5.22
C LYS A 233 3.86 -6.15 -6.28
N MET A 234 2.62 -6.06 -6.75
CA MET A 234 2.18 -5.08 -7.73
C MET A 234 0.89 -4.41 -7.25
N ASP A 235 0.96 -3.11 -7.12
CA ASP A 235 -0.16 -2.23 -6.80
C ASP A 235 0.15 -0.87 -7.44
N CYS A 236 0.00 -0.82 -8.76
CA CYS A 236 0.48 0.29 -9.58
C CYS A 236 -0.63 0.99 -10.37
N GLU A 237 -1.88 0.77 -9.95
CA GLU A 237 -3.04 1.50 -10.47
C GLU A 237 -3.13 1.46 -12.01
N GLY A 238 -2.95 0.25 -12.58
CA GLY A 238 -3.19 -0.03 -14.00
C GLY A 238 -2.00 -0.57 -14.79
N CYS A 239 -0.77 -0.56 -14.26
CA CYS A 239 0.41 -1.07 -14.97
C CYS A 239 0.44 -2.61 -15.08
N GLU A 240 -0.35 -3.33 -14.29
CA GLU A 240 -0.31 -4.79 -14.13
C GLU A 240 -0.50 -5.52 -15.45
N TYR A 241 -1.43 -5.03 -16.27
CA TYR A 241 -1.82 -5.72 -17.51
C TYR A 241 -0.74 -5.65 -18.58
N SER A 242 -0.27 -4.46 -18.91
CA SER A 242 0.73 -4.24 -19.97
C SER A 242 2.07 -4.85 -19.59
N VAL A 243 2.50 -4.67 -18.36
CA VAL A 243 3.79 -5.18 -17.87
C VAL A 243 3.83 -6.71 -17.89
N LEU A 244 2.79 -7.37 -17.35
CA LEU A 244 2.74 -8.84 -17.36
C LEU A 244 2.47 -9.40 -18.76
N ALA A 245 1.73 -8.68 -19.64
CA ALA A 245 1.54 -9.13 -21.00
C ALA A 245 2.86 -9.20 -21.78
N ASN A 246 3.75 -8.23 -21.57
CA ASN A 246 4.99 -8.05 -22.31
C ASN A 246 6.22 -8.70 -21.65
N LEU A 247 6.06 -9.36 -20.48
CA LEU A 247 7.15 -10.05 -19.82
C LEU A 247 7.45 -11.39 -20.48
N ASP A 248 8.73 -11.62 -20.84
CA ASP A 248 9.18 -12.87 -21.44
C ASP A 248 9.11 -14.05 -20.46
N HIS A 249 9.00 -15.25 -21.01
CA HIS A 249 8.88 -16.48 -20.22
C HIS A 249 10.04 -16.67 -19.22
N ASP A 250 11.26 -16.36 -19.65
CA ASP A 250 12.47 -16.54 -18.82
C ASP A 250 12.47 -15.66 -17.57
N TYR A 251 11.86 -14.48 -17.65
CA TYR A 251 11.70 -13.61 -16.48
C TYR A 251 10.64 -14.13 -15.51
N TYR A 252 9.54 -14.70 -16.03
CA TYR A 252 8.59 -15.37 -15.16
C TYR A 252 9.23 -16.53 -14.38
N SER A 253 10.21 -17.24 -14.97
CA SER A 253 10.89 -18.33 -14.28
C SER A 253 11.63 -17.89 -13.03
N LYS A 254 12.06 -16.64 -12.97
CA LYS A 254 12.78 -16.02 -11.85
C LYS A 254 11.87 -15.52 -10.72
N ILE A 255 10.55 -15.61 -10.84
CA ILE A 255 9.59 -15.13 -9.84
C ILE A 255 8.89 -16.35 -9.22
N ASP A 256 8.92 -16.48 -7.89
CA ASP A 256 8.27 -17.57 -7.17
C ASP A 256 6.81 -17.28 -6.86
N SER A 257 6.51 -16.04 -6.47
CA SER A 257 5.16 -15.60 -6.11
C SER A 257 4.87 -14.19 -6.60
N ILE A 258 3.61 -13.93 -6.96
CA ILE A 258 3.10 -12.61 -7.32
C ILE A 258 1.93 -12.31 -6.39
N ILE A 259 1.94 -11.13 -5.79
CA ILE A 259 0.82 -10.58 -5.02
C ILE A 259 0.44 -9.27 -5.72
N MET A 260 -0.77 -9.21 -6.26
CA MET A 260 -1.20 -7.99 -6.97
C MET A 260 -2.59 -7.57 -6.59
N GLU A 261 -2.81 -6.27 -6.58
CA GLU A 261 -4.12 -5.66 -6.72
C GLU A 261 -4.37 -5.38 -8.21
N TYR A 262 -5.54 -5.73 -8.72
CA TYR A 262 -5.96 -5.40 -10.08
C TYR A 262 -7.12 -4.40 -10.04
N HIS A 263 -7.08 -3.40 -10.93
CA HIS A 263 -7.98 -2.23 -10.83
C HIS A 263 -9.06 -2.17 -11.92
N ASN A 264 -8.98 -3.01 -12.96
CA ASN A 264 -9.86 -2.97 -14.14
C ASN A 264 -10.41 -4.34 -14.53
N GLY A 265 -10.79 -5.13 -13.54
CA GLY A 265 -11.25 -6.50 -13.73
C GLY A 265 -10.10 -7.49 -13.99
N LEU A 266 -10.41 -8.75 -13.91
CA LEU A 266 -9.43 -9.84 -14.07
C LEU A 266 -8.84 -9.89 -15.48
N LYS A 267 -9.64 -9.56 -16.51
CA LYS A 267 -9.26 -9.70 -17.91
C LYS A 267 -8.62 -11.08 -18.17
N ASN A 268 -7.46 -11.12 -18.82
CA ASN A 268 -6.72 -12.34 -19.14
C ASN A 268 -5.60 -12.67 -18.13
N LEU A 269 -5.54 -11.98 -16.99
CA LEU A 269 -4.50 -12.20 -15.97
C LEU A 269 -4.50 -13.66 -15.46
N PRO A 270 -5.65 -14.27 -15.10
CA PRO A 270 -5.68 -15.65 -14.61
C PRO A 270 -5.11 -16.66 -15.61
N GLU A 271 -5.54 -16.60 -16.87
CA GLU A 271 -5.08 -17.49 -17.93
C GLU A 271 -3.58 -17.31 -18.19
N LYS A 272 -3.14 -16.04 -18.22
CA LYS A 272 -1.73 -15.69 -18.41
C LYS A 272 -0.87 -16.30 -17.31
N LEU A 273 -1.20 -16.04 -16.04
CA LEU A 273 -0.40 -16.53 -14.90
C LEU A 273 -0.42 -18.05 -14.81
N LYS A 274 -1.57 -18.71 -15.03
CA LYS A 274 -1.65 -20.17 -15.09
C LYS A 274 -0.77 -20.75 -16.20
N SER A 275 -0.74 -20.11 -17.38
CA SER A 275 0.14 -20.55 -18.48
C SER A 275 1.64 -20.42 -18.18
N LYS A 276 1.99 -19.64 -17.16
CA LYS A 276 3.37 -19.47 -16.64
C LYS A 276 3.68 -20.34 -15.42
N GLY A 277 2.76 -21.26 -15.06
CA GLY A 277 2.96 -22.26 -14.00
C GLY A 277 2.58 -21.78 -12.60
N PHE A 278 1.78 -20.71 -12.48
CA PHE A 278 1.29 -20.26 -11.18
C PHE A 278 -0.07 -20.87 -10.83
N ASN A 279 -0.23 -21.27 -9.59
CA ASN A 279 -1.51 -21.51 -8.94
C ASN A 279 -2.04 -20.18 -8.40
N LEU A 280 -3.36 -19.97 -8.43
CA LEU A 280 -3.97 -18.67 -8.14
C LEU A 280 -4.98 -18.77 -7.00
N GLU A 281 -4.94 -17.80 -6.10
CA GLU A 281 -6.02 -17.41 -5.20
C GLU A 281 -6.51 -16.03 -5.62
N ILE A 282 -7.81 -15.89 -5.92
CA ILE A 282 -8.40 -14.64 -6.42
C ILE A 282 -9.48 -14.21 -5.44
N LYS A 283 -9.47 -12.93 -5.04
CA LYS A 283 -10.48 -12.30 -4.18
C LYS A 283 -10.89 -10.97 -4.78
N GLY A 284 -12.17 -10.66 -4.77
CA GLY A 284 -12.70 -9.38 -5.26
C GLY A 284 -13.67 -9.55 -6.42
N SER A 285 -13.85 -8.50 -7.20
CA SER A 285 -14.78 -8.46 -8.33
C SER A 285 -14.10 -8.87 -9.63
N GLU A 286 -14.74 -9.70 -10.44
CA GLU A 286 -14.21 -10.05 -11.78
C GLU A 286 -14.12 -8.84 -12.71
N ASP A 287 -15.03 -7.90 -12.57
CA ASP A 287 -15.18 -6.74 -13.48
C ASP A 287 -14.62 -5.42 -12.95
N ALA A 288 -14.10 -5.40 -11.70
CA ALA A 288 -13.65 -4.16 -11.07
C ALA A 288 -12.28 -4.34 -10.42
N MET A 289 -12.23 -4.29 -9.10
CA MET A 289 -11.01 -4.35 -8.31
C MET A 289 -10.95 -5.63 -7.49
N GLY A 290 -9.76 -6.15 -7.28
CA GLY A 290 -9.52 -7.28 -6.38
C GLY A 290 -8.05 -7.66 -6.31
N TYR A 291 -7.80 -8.82 -5.70
CA TYR A 291 -6.46 -9.30 -5.41
C TYR A 291 -6.21 -10.65 -6.08
N ILE A 292 -5.00 -10.83 -6.61
CA ILE A 292 -4.48 -12.12 -7.05
C ILE A 292 -3.25 -12.44 -6.21
N LYS A 293 -3.27 -13.63 -5.56
CA LYS A 293 -2.07 -14.28 -5.07
C LYS A 293 -1.75 -15.42 -6.02
N ALA A 294 -0.57 -15.39 -6.63
CA ALA A 294 -0.10 -16.39 -7.58
C ALA A 294 1.19 -16.99 -7.07
N LYS A 295 1.31 -18.32 -7.02
CA LYS A 295 2.49 -19.02 -6.50
C LYS A 295 2.85 -20.22 -7.36
N LYS A 296 4.15 -20.42 -7.60
CA LYS A 296 4.67 -21.62 -8.23
C LYS A 296 4.74 -22.79 -7.25
N GLY A 297 4.58 -24.02 -7.77
CA GLY A 297 4.61 -25.24 -6.95
C GLY A 297 3.28 -25.55 -6.28
N ASN A 298 3.22 -26.68 -5.57
CA ASN A 298 2.01 -27.15 -4.90
C ASN A 298 1.86 -26.44 -3.55
N ASN A 299 0.69 -25.81 -3.37
CA ASN A 299 0.11 -25.20 -2.16
C ASN A 299 0.53 -23.76 -1.84
N PHE A 300 -0.55 -22.96 -1.61
CA PHE A 300 -0.49 -21.69 -0.85
C PHE A 300 -0.19 -21.95 0.62
#